data_5f422aad628d09a37238b649d77d89fa
#
_entry.id   5f422aad628d09a37238b649d77d89fa
#
_cell.length_a   1.000
_cell.length_b   1.000
_cell.length_c   1.000
_cell.angle_alpha   90.00
_cell.angle_beta   90.00
_cell.angle_gamma   90.00
#
_symmetry.space_group_name_H-M   'P 1'
#
loop_
_entity.id
_entity.type
_entity.pdbx_description
1 polymer ?
#
loop_
_entity_poly.entity_id
_entity_poly.type
_entity_poly.pdbx_seq_one_letter_code
_entity_poly.pdbx_strand_id
1 'polypeptide(L)'
;MVTIDQVDWHDRAHFFAIAARHMRRILVDSARARRYQKRGGGAVNVTFDEMLAVSDRTPDLVALDDALQVLAAQDERKARVVELRFFGGLTNDEIAAALDISSDTVTRDWQMSKLWLRRELTKERRS
;
A
#
# COMPACT_ATOMS: atom_id res chain seq x y z
N MET A 1 14.89 -32.39 -7.13
CA MET A 1 13.57 -32.24 -6.53
C MET A 1 13.47 -30.90 -5.82
N VAL A 2 12.58 -30.07 -6.28
CA VAL A 2 12.37 -28.78 -5.63
C VAL A 2 11.70 -29.05 -4.28
N THR A 3 12.25 -28.47 -3.23
CA THR A 3 11.65 -28.64 -1.90
C THR A 3 10.30 -27.91 -1.89
N ILE A 4 9.33 -28.51 -1.22
CA ILE A 4 7.99 -27.93 -1.09
C ILE A 4 8.08 -26.51 -0.54
N ASP A 5 9.02 -26.27 0.38
CA ASP A 5 9.18 -24.95 1.00
C ASP A 5 9.57 -23.86 0.00
N GLN A 6 10.43 -24.17 -0.98
CA GLN A 6 10.86 -23.19 -1.97
C GLN A 6 9.75 -22.86 -2.98
N VAL A 7 9.03 -23.89 -3.42
CA VAL A 7 7.88 -23.67 -4.31
C VAL A 7 6.81 -22.90 -3.57
N ASP A 8 6.54 -23.25 -2.32
CA ASP A 8 5.55 -22.57 -1.51
C ASP A 8 5.90 -21.11 -1.27
N TRP A 9 7.18 -20.77 -1.12
CA TRP A 9 7.60 -19.40 -0.88
C TRP A 9 7.19 -18.49 -2.05
N HIS A 10 7.52 -18.86 -3.28
CA HIS A 10 7.16 -18.06 -4.46
C HIS A 10 5.65 -18.05 -4.70
N ASP A 11 5.02 -19.19 -4.57
CA ASP A 11 3.57 -19.30 -4.79
C ASP A 11 2.82 -18.49 -3.74
N ARG A 12 3.26 -18.55 -2.49
CA ARG A 12 2.63 -17.77 -1.41
C ARG A 12 2.83 -16.29 -1.62
N ALA A 13 4.03 -15.87 -2.03
CA ALA A 13 4.30 -14.47 -2.30
C ALA A 13 3.40 -13.94 -3.41
N HIS A 14 3.26 -14.70 -4.50
CA HIS A 14 2.36 -14.32 -5.60
C HIS A 14 0.91 -14.30 -5.16
N PHE A 15 0.49 -15.29 -4.37
CA PHE A 15 -0.86 -15.33 -3.83
C PHE A 15 -1.15 -14.09 -2.98
N PHE A 16 -0.24 -13.75 -2.08
CA PHE A 16 -0.42 -12.59 -1.22
C PHE A 16 -0.38 -11.29 -2.01
N ALA A 17 0.38 -11.24 -3.11
CA ALA A 17 0.39 -10.07 -3.98
C ALA A 17 -0.99 -9.85 -4.62
N ILE A 18 -1.61 -10.92 -5.09
CA ILE A 18 -2.96 -10.85 -5.65
C ILE A 18 -3.97 -10.47 -4.56
N ALA A 19 -3.84 -11.09 -3.39
CA ALA A 19 -4.71 -10.79 -2.25
C ALA A 19 -4.59 -9.32 -1.82
N ALA A 20 -3.38 -8.76 -1.84
CA ALA A 20 -3.17 -7.36 -1.48
C ALA A 20 -3.96 -6.43 -2.38
N ARG A 21 -3.99 -6.72 -3.68
CA ARG A 21 -4.75 -5.92 -4.64
C ARG A 21 -6.25 -5.97 -4.35
N HIS A 22 -6.76 -7.15 -4.04
CA HIS A 22 -8.17 -7.30 -3.68
C HIS A 22 -8.49 -6.62 -2.36
N MET A 23 -7.61 -6.75 -1.37
CA MET A 23 -7.80 -6.09 -0.07
C MET A 23 -7.80 -4.58 -0.22
N ARG A 24 -6.91 -4.05 -1.06
CA ARG A 24 -6.89 -2.61 -1.35
C ARG A 24 -8.25 -2.16 -1.87
N ARG A 25 -8.77 -2.87 -2.88
CA ARG A 25 -10.06 -2.54 -3.48
C ARG A 25 -11.18 -2.58 -2.44
N ILE A 26 -11.24 -3.65 -1.67
CA ILE A 26 -12.30 -3.83 -0.66
C ILE A 26 -12.24 -2.72 0.38
N LEU A 27 -11.05 -2.45 0.91
CA LEU A 27 -10.87 -1.46 1.97
C LEU A 27 -11.13 -0.05 1.47
N VAL A 28 -10.67 0.27 0.27
CA VAL A 28 -10.90 1.59 -0.33
C VAL A 28 -12.36 1.79 -0.65
N ASP A 29 -13.04 0.80 -1.23
CA ASP A 29 -14.46 0.88 -1.52
C ASP A 29 -15.26 1.07 -0.24
N SER A 30 -14.90 0.34 0.80
CA SER A 30 -15.54 0.48 2.11
C SER A 30 -15.32 1.88 2.70
N ALA A 31 -14.12 2.41 2.56
CA ALA A 31 -13.79 3.77 3.03
C ALA A 31 -14.58 4.82 2.25
N ARG A 32 -14.75 4.65 0.94
CA ARG A 32 -15.56 5.57 0.13
C ARG A 32 -17.02 5.55 0.59
N ALA A 33 -17.56 4.37 0.85
CA ALA A 33 -18.94 4.23 1.32
C ALA A 33 -19.14 4.94 2.66
N ARG A 34 -18.19 4.77 3.59
CA ARG A 34 -18.27 5.43 4.90
C ARG A 34 -18.15 6.96 4.76
N ARG A 35 -17.33 7.41 3.83
CA ARG A 35 -17.13 8.83 3.57
C ARG A 35 -18.44 9.48 3.10
N TYR A 36 -19.19 8.79 2.23
CA TYR A 36 -20.47 9.26 1.77
C TYR A 36 -21.50 9.32 2.88
N GLN A 37 -21.49 8.31 3.75
CA GLN A 37 -22.46 8.24 4.86
C GLN A 37 -22.19 9.31 5.92
N LYS A 38 -20.92 9.65 6.12
CA LYS A 38 -20.51 10.66 7.12
C LYS A 38 -20.33 12.03 6.50
N ARG A 39 -21.14 12.34 5.55
CA ARG A 39 -21.06 13.59 4.81
C ARG A 39 -20.93 14.79 5.74
N GLY A 40 -19.82 15.52 5.66
CA GLY A 40 -19.56 16.70 6.45
C GLY A 40 -19.10 16.41 7.87
N GLY A 41 -18.99 15.16 8.25
CA GLY A 41 -18.64 14.76 9.60
C GLY A 41 -17.16 14.52 9.82
N GLY A 42 -16.33 15.50 9.59
CA GLY A 42 -14.98 15.47 10.09
C GLY A 42 -14.16 14.24 9.69
N ALA A 43 -13.90 14.07 8.41
CA ALA A 43 -12.89 13.12 7.99
C ALA A 43 -11.57 13.52 8.65
N VAL A 44 -11.06 12.69 9.54
CA VAL A 44 -9.78 12.95 10.17
C VAL A 44 -8.70 12.66 9.15
N ASN A 45 -8.06 13.71 8.66
CA ASN A 45 -6.92 13.54 7.77
C ASN A 45 -5.71 13.16 8.60
N VAL A 46 -5.20 11.95 8.38
CA VAL A 46 -4.00 11.49 9.05
C VAL A 46 -2.86 11.49 8.05
N THR A 47 -1.65 11.69 8.54
CA THR A 47 -0.47 11.61 7.71
C THR A 47 -0.17 10.16 7.36
N PHE A 48 0.63 9.97 6.31
CA PHE A 48 1.04 8.63 5.92
C PHE A 48 1.76 7.90 7.07
N ASP A 49 2.60 8.62 7.82
CA ASP A 49 3.28 8.05 8.98
C ASP A 49 2.29 7.62 10.06
N GLU A 50 1.26 8.41 10.29
CA GLU A 50 0.22 8.08 11.25
C GLU A 50 -0.55 6.83 10.82
N MET A 51 -0.80 6.66 9.53
CA MET A 51 -1.44 5.45 9.02
C MET A 51 -0.61 4.21 9.32
N LEU A 52 0.71 4.33 9.25
CA LEU A 52 1.61 3.21 9.49
C LEU A 52 1.81 2.94 10.99
N ALA A 53 1.72 3.98 11.81
CA ALA A 53 2.06 3.89 13.23
C ALA A 53 0.86 3.57 14.12
N VAL A 54 -0.34 3.96 13.73
CA VAL A 54 -1.52 3.87 14.57
C VAL A 54 -2.57 2.99 13.91
N SER A 55 -2.77 1.80 14.46
CA SER A 55 -3.69 0.82 13.90
C SER A 55 -5.15 1.07 14.26
N ASP A 56 -5.42 1.81 15.34
CA ASP A 56 -6.78 2.02 15.82
C ASP A 56 -7.46 3.26 15.23
N ARG A 57 -6.76 4.06 14.46
CA ARG A 57 -7.36 5.16 13.71
C ARG A 57 -7.72 4.68 12.32
N THR A 58 -8.87 5.14 11.82
CA THR A 58 -9.25 4.85 10.45
C THR A 58 -8.38 5.70 9.52
N PRO A 59 -7.47 5.09 8.76
CA PRO A 59 -6.66 5.87 7.82
C PRO A 59 -7.50 6.40 6.68
N ASP A 60 -7.03 7.48 6.05
CA ASP A 60 -7.67 8.00 4.85
C ASP A 60 -7.22 7.15 3.66
N LEU A 61 -7.86 6.00 3.52
CA LEU A 61 -7.51 5.05 2.47
C LEU A 61 -7.86 5.56 1.08
N VAL A 62 -8.88 6.41 0.98
CA VAL A 62 -9.25 7.00 -0.31
C VAL A 62 -8.12 7.91 -0.81
N ALA A 63 -7.60 8.79 0.06
CA ALA A 63 -6.51 9.67 -0.30
C ALA A 63 -5.25 8.88 -0.65
N LEU A 64 -4.97 7.83 0.11
CA LEU A 64 -3.83 6.97 -0.18
C LEU A 64 -3.98 6.28 -1.53
N ASP A 65 -5.17 5.76 -1.82
CA ASP A 65 -5.43 5.11 -3.11
C ASP A 65 -5.25 6.07 -4.27
N ASP A 66 -5.79 7.28 -4.15
CA ASP A 66 -5.62 8.31 -5.17
C ASP A 66 -4.15 8.63 -5.40
N ALA A 67 -3.39 8.78 -4.32
CA ALA A 67 -1.95 9.04 -4.40
C ALA A 67 -1.21 7.87 -5.06
N LEU A 68 -1.60 6.64 -4.74
CA LEU A 68 -0.97 5.46 -5.36
C LEU A 68 -1.26 5.37 -6.86
N GLN A 69 -2.42 5.82 -7.28
CA GLN A 69 -2.72 5.86 -8.72
C GLN A 69 -1.79 6.85 -9.44
N VAL A 70 -1.54 8.01 -8.83
CA VAL A 70 -0.59 8.99 -9.38
C VAL A 70 0.81 8.40 -9.40
N LEU A 71 1.23 7.74 -8.32
CA LEU A 71 2.54 7.11 -8.25
C LEU A 71 2.69 6.03 -9.31
N ALA A 72 1.66 5.21 -9.51
CA ALA A 72 1.68 4.16 -10.52
C ALA A 72 1.89 4.69 -11.93
N ALA A 73 1.34 5.86 -12.21
CA ALA A 73 1.54 6.50 -13.52
C ALA A 73 2.98 6.95 -13.73
N GLN A 74 3.69 7.22 -12.65
CA GLN A 74 5.10 7.62 -12.70
C GLN A 74 6.05 6.43 -12.57
N ASP A 75 5.73 5.50 -11.67
CA ASP A 75 6.56 4.33 -11.39
C ASP A 75 5.68 3.22 -10.84
N GLU A 76 5.25 2.34 -11.71
CA GLU A 76 4.34 1.25 -11.35
C GLU A 76 4.94 0.32 -10.28
N ARG A 77 6.25 0.04 -10.38
CA ARG A 77 6.91 -0.84 -9.42
C ARG A 77 6.86 -0.26 -8.00
N LYS A 78 7.12 1.03 -7.85
CA LYS A 78 7.06 1.66 -6.53
C LYS A 78 5.65 1.62 -5.95
N ALA A 79 4.65 1.87 -6.78
CA ALA A 79 3.26 1.78 -6.33
C ALA A 79 2.92 0.36 -5.88
N ARG A 80 3.42 -0.66 -6.60
CA ARG A 80 3.21 -2.05 -6.23
C ARG A 80 3.89 -2.39 -4.90
N VAL A 81 5.09 -1.89 -4.68
CA VAL A 81 5.79 -2.11 -3.41
C VAL A 81 4.95 -1.59 -2.25
N VAL A 82 4.40 -0.38 -2.38
CA VAL A 82 3.54 0.19 -1.33
C VAL A 82 2.28 -0.64 -1.15
N GLU A 83 1.63 -1.02 -2.24
CA GLU A 83 0.42 -1.82 -2.18
C GLU A 83 0.65 -3.13 -1.43
N LEU A 84 1.72 -3.83 -1.77
CA LEU A 84 2.02 -5.12 -1.15
C LEU A 84 2.39 -4.97 0.32
N ARG A 85 3.11 -3.93 0.66
CA ARG A 85 3.53 -3.71 2.03
C ARG A 85 2.38 -3.20 2.90
N PHE A 86 1.66 -2.20 2.43
CA PHE A 86 0.62 -1.55 3.22
C PHE A 86 -0.66 -2.40 3.30
N PHE A 87 -1.17 -2.83 2.17
CA PHE A 87 -2.42 -3.59 2.13
C PHE A 87 -2.22 -5.08 2.34
N GLY A 88 -1.11 -5.61 1.85
CA GLY A 88 -0.83 -7.03 1.93
C GLY A 88 -0.07 -7.44 3.19
N GLY A 89 0.60 -6.50 3.84
CA GLY A 89 1.41 -6.81 5.01
C GLY A 89 2.64 -7.64 4.71
N LEU A 90 3.11 -7.63 3.47
CA LEU A 90 4.27 -8.44 3.08
C LEU A 90 5.56 -7.82 3.61
N THR A 91 6.51 -8.69 3.93
CA THR A 91 7.87 -8.27 4.27
C THR A 91 8.62 -7.87 3.01
N ASN A 92 9.77 -7.21 3.17
CA ASN A 92 10.60 -6.85 2.02
C ASN A 92 11.01 -8.07 1.21
N ASP A 93 11.36 -9.17 1.88
CA ASP A 93 11.75 -10.41 1.19
C ASP A 93 10.59 -11.02 0.41
N GLU A 94 9.39 -10.96 0.99
CA GLU A 94 8.20 -11.46 0.32
C GLU A 94 7.86 -10.61 -0.91
N ILE A 95 7.98 -9.29 -0.79
CA ILE A 95 7.76 -8.38 -1.92
C ILE A 95 8.79 -8.64 -3.02
N ALA A 96 10.06 -8.81 -2.63
CA ALA A 96 11.13 -9.11 -3.58
C ALA A 96 10.81 -10.37 -4.37
N ALA A 97 10.33 -11.42 -3.69
CA ALA A 97 9.95 -12.66 -4.34
C ALA A 97 8.76 -12.47 -5.27
N ALA A 98 7.75 -11.71 -4.82
CA ALA A 98 6.52 -11.49 -5.60
C ALA A 98 6.79 -10.68 -6.86
N LEU A 99 7.69 -9.71 -6.80
CA LEU A 99 7.99 -8.82 -7.92
C LEU A 99 9.24 -9.23 -8.70
N ASP A 100 9.92 -10.26 -8.26
CA ASP A 100 11.14 -10.76 -8.89
C ASP A 100 12.22 -9.68 -8.96
N ILE A 101 12.45 -9.01 -7.83
CA ILE A 101 13.49 -7.99 -7.67
C ILE A 101 14.26 -8.27 -6.38
N SER A 102 15.36 -7.54 -6.18
CA SER A 102 16.16 -7.73 -4.96
C SER A 102 15.51 -7.06 -3.76
N SER A 103 15.80 -7.57 -2.57
CA SER A 103 15.35 -6.95 -1.32
C SER A 103 15.86 -5.52 -1.17
N ASP A 104 17.08 -5.26 -1.66
CA ASP A 104 17.65 -3.91 -1.62
C ASP A 104 16.82 -2.94 -2.46
N THR A 105 16.38 -3.40 -3.63
CA THR A 105 15.51 -2.59 -4.49
C THR A 105 14.18 -2.32 -3.79
N VAL A 106 13.60 -3.32 -3.14
CA VAL A 106 12.37 -3.14 -2.38
C VAL A 106 12.55 -2.09 -1.28
N THR A 107 13.63 -2.21 -0.52
CA THR A 107 13.92 -1.26 0.56
C THR A 107 14.04 0.17 0.02
N ARG A 108 14.76 0.33 -1.07
CA ARG A 108 14.96 1.64 -1.69
C ARG A 108 13.65 2.21 -2.21
N ASP A 109 12.88 1.39 -2.92
CA ASP A 109 11.58 1.81 -3.45
C ASP A 109 10.63 2.21 -2.34
N TRP A 110 10.61 1.45 -1.25
CA TRP A 110 9.77 1.76 -0.10
C TRP A 110 10.15 3.09 0.53
N GLN A 111 11.44 3.32 0.76
CA GLN A 111 11.91 4.57 1.34
C GLN A 111 11.55 5.77 0.48
N MET A 112 11.78 5.68 -0.82
CA MET A 112 11.45 6.76 -1.75
C MET A 112 9.96 6.99 -1.84
N SER A 113 9.19 5.91 -1.87
CA SER A 113 7.73 6.00 -1.97
C SER A 113 7.12 6.63 -0.73
N LYS A 114 7.65 6.30 0.46
CA LYS A 114 7.17 6.92 1.71
C LYS A 114 7.33 8.43 1.67
N LEU A 115 8.50 8.89 1.24
CA LEU A 115 8.77 10.33 1.17
C LEU A 115 7.84 11.00 0.17
N TRP A 116 7.68 10.39 -0.98
CA TRP A 116 6.82 10.92 -2.03
C TRP A 116 5.35 10.96 -1.58
N LEU A 117 4.87 9.89 -0.97
CA LEU A 117 3.49 9.81 -0.50
C LEU A 117 3.21 10.82 0.61
N ARG A 118 4.16 10.97 1.53
CA ARG A 118 4.01 11.95 2.61
C ARG A 118 3.83 13.36 2.03
N ARG A 119 4.62 13.69 1.02
CA ARG A 119 4.54 14.99 0.35
C ARG A 119 3.22 15.14 -0.39
N GLU A 120 2.82 14.11 -1.11
CA GLU A 120 1.59 14.14 -1.91
C GLU A 120 0.35 14.26 -1.03
N LEU A 121 0.27 13.51 0.05
CA LEU A 121 -0.85 13.56 0.99
C LEU A 121 -0.90 14.89 1.72
N THR A 122 0.25 15.49 2.00
CA THR A 122 0.31 16.81 2.62
C THR A 122 -0.22 17.90 1.66
N LYS A 123 0.09 17.78 0.37
CA LYS A 123 -0.44 18.70 -0.65
C LYS A 123 -1.96 18.66 -0.69
N GLU A 124 -2.53 17.46 -0.69
CA GLU A 124 -3.98 17.30 -0.71
C GLU A 124 -4.65 17.95 0.49
N ARG A 125 -4.01 17.85 1.65
CA ARG A 125 -4.54 18.46 2.88
C ARG A 125 -4.57 19.98 2.80
N ARG A 126 -3.64 20.57 2.06
CA ARG A 126 -3.55 22.04 1.95
C ARG A 126 -4.50 22.63 0.91
N SER A 127 -4.92 21.81 -0.02
CA SER A 127 -5.87 22.27 -1.03
C SER A 127 -7.30 21.98 -0.58
#